data_0391445280f96d1f11cff664caa1b5e4
#
_entry.id   0391445280f96d1f11cff664caa1b5e4
#
_cell.length_a   1.000
_cell.length_b   1.000
_cell.length_c   1.000
_cell.angle_alpha   90.00
_cell.angle_beta   90.00
_cell.angle_gamma   90.00
#
_symmetry.space_group_name_H-M   'P 1'
#
loop_
_entity.id
_entity.type
_entity.pdbx_description
1 polymer ?
#
loop_
_entity_poly.entity_id
_entity_poly.type
_entity_poly.pdbx_seq_one_letter_code
_entity_poly.pdbx_strand_id
1 'polypeptide(L)'
;MPSSSERSCFVPFTPASDLASGLHLYAAVGGGAPHLFEIDTGSVGVLVPRQRLGPAYQNFDRSLDVKFEYVSSGKVYCGQWVKAPVILGVPETWDGDGDYPMAEVEVFAVDRPTDFDGGILGVGFAIGGLADGGPARNPLLHLTYQGEKLRRGYIVRSQGLEAGLTSANTDGFAFVELQRNADNDDWMQPMGTLGLPNDFSVDLPLLIDTGVPEMLLWLSPADRPSGSANATQVAAGVAVTITAPAAPNAPALQYSFVTGDATDPAAPSAVEWRNGTGINTGRHILASADYLYDAARGMIGFRSPATSG
;
A
#
# COMPACT_ATOMS: atom_id res chain seq x y z
N MET A 1 18.94 -3.92 -24.97
CA MET A 1 18.07 -3.58 -23.82
C MET A 1 19.01 -3.25 -22.67
N PRO A 2 18.88 -2.12 -21.95
CA PRO A 2 19.68 -1.95 -20.75
C PRO A 2 19.32 -3.09 -19.79
N SER A 3 20.30 -3.74 -19.19
CA SER A 3 20.07 -4.75 -18.15
C SER A 3 19.27 -4.09 -17.03
N SER A 4 18.14 -4.68 -16.63
CA SER A 4 17.47 -4.25 -15.41
C SER A 4 18.45 -4.34 -14.26
N SER A 5 18.54 -3.29 -13.44
CA SER A 5 19.37 -3.33 -12.24
C SER A 5 19.01 -4.55 -11.39
N GLU A 6 19.99 -5.36 -11.03
CA GLU A 6 19.86 -6.44 -10.04
C GLU A 6 20.11 -5.92 -8.62
N ARG A 7 19.76 -4.66 -8.39
CA ARG A 7 19.94 -3.97 -7.11
C ARG A 7 18.61 -3.74 -6.41
N SER A 8 18.60 -3.95 -5.12
CA SER A 8 17.49 -3.60 -4.22
C SER A 8 18.02 -2.91 -2.97
N CYS A 9 17.13 -2.27 -2.22
CA CYS A 9 17.43 -1.66 -0.95
C CYS A 9 16.34 -2.01 0.06
N PHE A 10 16.73 -2.60 1.19
CA PHE A 10 15.81 -2.85 2.29
C PHE A 10 15.74 -1.63 3.20
N VAL A 11 14.53 -1.15 3.43
CA VAL A 11 14.21 -0.03 4.34
C VAL A 11 13.41 -0.60 5.51
N PRO A 12 13.99 -0.69 6.72
CA PRO A 12 13.29 -1.22 7.87
C PRO A 12 12.17 -0.29 8.33
N PHE A 13 11.09 -0.87 8.82
CA PHE A 13 10.11 -0.11 9.58
C PHE A 13 10.67 0.28 10.95
N THR A 14 10.07 1.30 11.57
CA THR A 14 10.47 1.70 12.92
C THR A 14 10.13 0.61 13.94
N PRO A 15 10.85 0.54 15.07
CA PRO A 15 10.58 -0.46 16.10
C PRO A 15 9.18 -0.41 16.70
N ALA A 16 8.48 0.72 16.57
CA ALA A 16 7.11 0.90 17.03
C ALA A 16 6.05 0.45 16.02
N SER A 17 6.48 0.06 14.80
CA SER A 17 5.58 -0.39 13.74
C SER A 17 5.10 -1.80 14.00
N ASP A 18 3.80 -2.01 13.89
CA ASP A 18 3.17 -3.32 13.91
C ASP A 18 1.87 -3.32 13.09
N LEU A 19 1.23 -4.48 12.97
CA LEU A 19 0.00 -4.61 12.19
C LEU A 19 -1.22 -3.93 12.87
N ALA A 20 -1.17 -3.62 14.15
CA ALA A 20 -2.24 -2.88 14.84
C ALA A 20 -2.06 -1.36 14.70
N SER A 21 -0.80 -0.87 14.86
CA SER A 21 -0.49 0.56 14.95
C SER A 21 -0.14 1.21 13.61
N GLY A 22 0.20 0.43 12.59
CA GLY A 22 0.64 0.91 11.27
C GLY A 22 2.11 0.63 10.97
N LEU A 23 2.44 0.66 9.70
CA LEU A 23 3.78 0.34 9.19
C LEU A 23 4.48 1.65 8.81
N HIS A 24 5.42 2.07 9.64
CA HIS A 24 6.06 3.38 9.53
C HIS A 24 7.55 3.26 9.26
N LEU A 25 8.06 4.15 8.41
CA LEU A 25 9.48 4.39 8.22
C LEU A 25 9.78 5.88 8.30
N TYR A 26 11.04 6.23 8.52
CA TYR A 26 11.48 7.61 8.39
C TYR A 26 11.78 7.94 6.94
N ALA A 27 11.31 9.10 6.50
CA ALA A 27 11.65 9.69 5.21
C ALA A 27 11.86 11.20 5.35
N ALA A 28 12.63 11.77 4.42
CA ALA A 28 12.82 13.22 4.29
C ALA A 28 12.28 13.67 2.93
N VAL A 29 11.51 14.76 2.90
CA VAL A 29 10.91 15.31 1.70
C VAL A 29 11.41 16.72 1.46
N GLY A 30 11.91 17.00 0.24
CA GLY A 30 12.42 18.32 -0.11
C GLY A 30 13.66 18.75 0.67
N GLY A 31 14.42 17.80 1.24
CA GLY A 31 15.55 18.11 2.13
C GLY A 31 15.11 18.61 3.51
N GLY A 32 13.86 18.38 3.92
CA GLY A 32 13.38 18.62 5.27
C GLY A 32 13.94 17.63 6.29
N ALA A 33 13.65 17.88 7.56
CA ALA A 33 14.00 16.94 8.64
C ALA A 33 13.26 15.60 8.44
N PRO A 34 13.86 14.48 8.85
CA PRO A 34 13.21 13.19 8.84
C PRO A 34 11.87 13.21 9.57
N HIS A 35 10.91 12.49 9.03
CA HIS A 35 9.58 12.39 9.60
C HIS A 35 9.04 10.98 9.39
N LEU A 36 8.09 10.56 10.23
CA LEU A 36 7.43 9.27 10.11
C LEU A 36 6.41 9.30 8.96
N PHE A 37 6.49 8.29 8.10
CA PHE A 37 5.54 8.05 7.03
C PHE A 37 4.94 6.66 7.16
N GLU A 38 3.63 6.57 7.09
CA GLU A 38 2.92 5.29 6.96
C GLU A 38 3.03 4.78 5.52
N ILE A 39 3.36 3.51 5.36
CA ILE A 39 3.32 2.82 4.06
C ILE A 39 1.88 2.41 3.78
N ASP A 40 1.32 2.99 2.73
CA ASP A 40 -0.08 2.80 2.36
C ASP A 40 -0.18 2.26 0.92
N THR A 41 -0.43 0.97 0.77
CA THR A 41 -0.68 0.34 -0.53
C THR A 41 -2.14 0.51 -0.99
N GLY A 42 -3.00 1.09 -0.16
CA GLY A 42 -4.37 1.46 -0.46
C GLY A 42 -4.53 2.86 -1.05
N SER A 43 -3.45 3.62 -1.22
CA SER A 43 -3.46 4.94 -1.87
C SER A 43 -2.24 5.14 -2.77
N VAL A 44 -2.24 6.24 -3.54
CA VAL A 44 -1.12 6.65 -4.41
C VAL A 44 -0.74 8.10 -4.14
N GLY A 45 0.56 8.34 -4.00
CA GLY A 45 1.12 9.66 -3.81
C GLY A 45 1.59 9.93 -2.38
N VAL A 46 2.51 10.86 -2.24
CA VAL A 46 3.12 11.22 -0.97
C VAL A 46 2.39 12.41 -0.38
N LEU A 47 1.87 12.27 0.85
CA LEU A 47 1.35 13.39 1.63
C LEU A 47 2.37 13.75 2.70
N VAL A 48 2.72 15.03 2.76
CA VAL A 48 3.64 15.57 3.75
C VAL A 48 3.04 16.83 4.39
N PRO A 49 3.05 16.98 5.74
CA PRO A 49 2.71 18.25 6.36
C PRO A 49 3.57 19.37 5.79
N ARG A 50 2.99 20.53 5.43
CA ARG A 50 3.73 21.65 4.83
C ARG A 50 4.94 22.06 5.66
N GLN A 51 4.81 22.06 6.99
CA GLN A 51 5.89 22.41 7.90
C GLN A 51 7.06 21.40 7.94
N ARG A 52 6.86 20.19 7.38
CA ARG A 52 7.89 19.15 7.28
C ARG A 52 8.55 19.11 5.89
N LEU A 53 7.98 19.80 4.92
CA LEU A 53 8.58 19.97 3.60
C LEU A 53 9.81 20.88 3.70
N GLY A 54 10.96 20.37 3.31
CA GLY A 54 12.20 21.16 3.22
C GLY A 54 12.19 22.10 2.00
N PRO A 55 13.20 22.97 1.86
CA PRO A 55 13.22 24.01 0.84
C PRO A 55 13.50 23.50 -0.59
N ALA A 56 13.97 22.27 -0.76
CA ALA A 56 14.31 21.72 -2.07
C ALA A 56 13.07 21.15 -2.78
N TYR A 57 12.17 22.04 -3.20
CA TYR A 57 11.01 21.68 -4.02
C TYR A 57 10.73 22.72 -5.11
N GLN A 58 10.03 22.27 -6.14
CA GLN A 58 9.55 23.14 -7.21
C GLN A 58 8.03 23.28 -7.10
N ASN A 59 7.58 24.54 -6.99
CA ASN A 59 6.16 24.83 -7.09
C ASN A 59 5.70 24.63 -8.54
N PHE A 60 4.56 23.96 -8.71
CA PHE A 60 3.81 24.10 -9.95
C PHE A 60 3.10 25.47 -9.90
N ASP A 61 3.06 26.17 -11.01
CA ASP A 61 2.33 27.44 -11.16
C ASP A 61 0.81 27.21 -11.15
N ARG A 62 0.34 26.48 -10.15
CA ARG A 62 -1.07 26.18 -9.88
C ARG A 62 -1.43 26.84 -8.56
N SER A 63 -1.93 28.05 -8.66
CA SER A 63 -2.40 28.88 -7.55
C SER A 63 -3.63 28.33 -6.81
N LEU A 64 -3.96 27.07 -6.94
CA LEU A 64 -5.19 26.52 -6.40
C LEU A 64 -4.90 25.55 -5.25
N ASP A 65 -5.47 25.83 -4.10
CA ASP A 65 -5.66 24.85 -3.03
C ASP A 65 -6.40 23.65 -3.60
N VAL A 66 -5.73 22.51 -3.65
CA VAL A 66 -6.34 21.25 -4.06
C VAL A 66 -6.96 20.61 -2.83
N LYS A 67 -8.17 20.09 -2.99
CA LYS A 67 -8.88 19.33 -1.99
C LYS A 67 -9.07 17.90 -2.48
N PHE A 68 -8.77 16.93 -1.65
CA PHE A 68 -9.12 15.54 -1.91
C PHE A 68 -9.58 14.82 -0.64
N GLU A 69 -10.29 13.73 -0.84
CA GLU A 69 -10.87 12.93 0.22
C GLU A 69 -10.46 11.46 0.04
N TYR A 70 -10.01 10.83 1.12
CA TYR A 70 -9.83 9.39 1.17
C TYR A 70 -11.19 8.70 1.34
N VAL A 71 -11.63 7.96 0.31
CA VAL A 71 -12.95 7.30 0.30
C VAL A 71 -13.11 6.30 1.44
N SER A 72 -12.03 5.61 1.83
CA SER A 72 -12.06 4.61 2.91
C SER A 72 -12.33 5.22 4.29
N SER A 73 -11.69 6.36 4.58
CA SER A 73 -11.73 7.00 5.90
C SER A 73 -12.59 8.27 5.95
N GLY A 74 -12.98 8.83 4.79
CA GLY A 74 -13.65 10.15 4.70
C GLY A 74 -12.76 11.32 5.09
N LYS A 75 -11.46 11.11 5.31
CA LYS A 75 -10.52 12.18 5.65
C LYS A 75 -10.28 13.10 4.46
N VAL A 76 -10.37 14.40 4.71
CA VAL A 76 -10.20 15.44 3.69
C VAL A 76 -8.92 16.22 3.97
N TYR A 77 -8.11 16.36 2.93
CA TYR A 77 -6.87 17.13 2.95
C TYR A 77 -6.95 18.28 1.95
N CYS A 78 -6.39 19.43 2.33
CA CYS A 78 -6.24 20.58 1.45
C CYS A 78 -4.77 21.00 1.42
N GLY A 79 -4.26 21.36 0.26
CA GLY A 79 -2.87 21.72 0.10
C GLY A 79 -2.51 21.91 -1.37
N GLN A 80 -1.24 21.74 -1.70
CA GLN A 80 -0.70 21.95 -3.03
C GLN A 80 0.20 20.80 -3.44
N TRP A 81 0.15 20.44 -4.73
CA TRP A 81 1.15 19.59 -5.34
C TRP A 81 2.44 20.37 -5.59
N VAL A 82 3.56 19.77 -5.20
CA VAL A 82 4.90 20.28 -5.47
C VAL A 82 5.77 19.12 -5.94
N LYS A 83 6.81 19.39 -6.72
CA LYS A 83 7.79 18.38 -7.09
C LYS A 83 8.95 18.45 -6.13
N ALA A 84 9.28 17.33 -5.47
CA ALA A 84 10.31 17.29 -4.43
C ALA A 84 11.03 15.93 -4.41
N PRO A 85 12.31 15.89 -3.98
CA PRO A 85 12.97 14.64 -3.64
C PRO A 85 12.34 14.03 -2.39
N VAL A 86 12.09 12.72 -2.46
CA VAL A 86 11.65 11.87 -1.35
C VAL A 86 12.78 10.88 -1.07
N ILE A 87 13.37 10.94 0.11
CA ILE A 87 14.50 10.11 0.54
C ILE A 87 13.99 9.16 1.62
N LEU A 88 14.15 7.84 1.43
CA LEU A 88 13.56 6.82 2.29
C LEU A 88 14.60 6.17 3.22
N GLY A 89 14.16 5.77 4.41
CA GLY A 89 14.98 4.99 5.34
C GLY A 89 16.08 5.78 6.03
N VAL A 90 15.99 7.10 6.02
CA VAL A 90 16.91 7.96 6.75
C VAL A 90 16.74 7.75 8.27
N PRO A 91 17.79 7.86 9.09
CA PRO A 91 17.63 7.84 10.54
C PRO A 91 16.88 9.08 11.03
N GLU A 92 16.23 9.00 12.18
CA GLU A 92 15.51 10.11 12.78
C GLU A 92 16.38 11.37 12.96
N THR A 93 17.66 11.17 13.22
CA THR A 93 18.65 12.23 13.41
C THR A 93 19.51 12.51 12.18
N TRP A 94 18.95 12.22 10.98
CA TRP A 94 19.68 12.42 9.72
C TRP A 94 20.06 13.89 9.52
N ASP A 95 21.31 14.12 9.13
CA ASP A 95 21.93 15.43 8.94
C ASP A 95 22.08 15.87 7.47
N GLY A 96 21.55 15.07 6.56
CA GLY A 96 21.63 15.33 5.12
C GLY A 96 22.65 14.45 4.38
N ASP A 97 23.48 13.70 5.11
CA ASP A 97 24.49 12.83 4.53
C ASP A 97 24.06 11.35 4.48
N GLY A 98 24.72 10.60 3.62
CA GLY A 98 24.48 9.17 3.44
C GLY A 98 23.87 8.81 2.09
N ASP A 99 23.95 7.54 1.76
CA ASP A 99 23.45 6.98 0.51
C ASP A 99 22.12 6.24 0.79
N TYR A 100 21.03 6.90 0.48
CA TYR A 100 19.67 6.41 0.70
C TYR A 100 18.89 6.35 -0.61
N PRO A 101 17.93 5.43 -0.76
CA PRO A 101 17.08 5.42 -1.93
C PRO A 101 16.24 6.70 -2.03
N MET A 102 16.30 7.34 -3.20
CA MET A 102 15.67 8.63 -3.45
C MET A 102 14.87 8.62 -4.76
N ALA A 103 13.73 9.27 -4.75
CA ALA A 103 12.93 9.57 -5.94
C ALA A 103 12.55 11.05 -5.99
N GLU A 104 12.53 11.64 -7.17
CA GLU A 104 11.97 12.97 -7.39
C GLU A 104 10.58 12.84 -8.00
N VAL A 105 9.54 13.11 -7.20
CA VAL A 105 8.13 12.92 -7.57
C VAL A 105 7.27 14.13 -7.17
N GLU A 106 6.04 14.17 -7.68
CA GLU A 106 5.03 15.06 -7.15
C GLU A 106 4.59 14.58 -5.77
N VAL A 107 4.63 15.48 -4.78
CA VAL A 107 4.17 15.26 -3.41
C VAL A 107 3.09 16.28 -3.06
N PHE A 108 2.16 15.90 -2.21
CA PHE A 108 1.10 16.77 -1.74
C PHE A 108 1.49 17.40 -0.41
N ALA A 109 1.82 18.70 -0.45
CA ALA A 109 2.12 19.48 0.76
C ALA A 109 0.81 19.89 1.43
N VAL A 110 0.48 19.24 2.54
CA VAL A 110 -0.78 19.40 3.27
C VAL A 110 -0.76 20.67 4.11
N ASP A 111 -1.73 21.54 3.88
CA ASP A 111 -1.96 22.75 4.67
C ASP A 111 -3.06 22.56 5.71
N ARG A 112 -4.05 21.71 5.42
CA ARG A 112 -5.17 21.38 6.31
C ARG A 112 -5.59 19.93 6.18
N PRO A 113 -5.95 19.25 7.28
CA PRO A 113 -6.06 19.80 8.63
C PRO A 113 -4.67 20.16 9.20
N THR A 114 -4.61 21.16 10.09
CA THR A 114 -3.35 21.65 10.67
C THR A 114 -2.76 20.72 11.74
N ASP A 115 -3.55 19.77 12.23
CA ASP A 115 -3.15 18.71 13.14
C ASP A 115 -2.67 17.43 12.41
N PHE A 116 -2.61 17.45 11.07
CA PHE A 116 -1.95 16.40 10.31
C PHE A 116 -0.44 16.48 10.56
N ASP A 117 0.06 15.59 11.38
CA ASP A 117 1.48 15.51 11.79
C ASP A 117 2.18 14.24 11.28
N GLY A 118 1.46 13.32 10.67
CA GLY A 118 2.02 12.15 9.99
C GLY A 118 2.31 12.40 8.52
N GLY A 119 3.16 11.56 7.92
CA GLY A 119 3.28 11.44 6.47
C GLY A 119 2.57 10.20 5.96
N ILE A 120 2.14 10.20 4.72
CA ILE A 120 1.61 9.02 4.04
C ILE A 120 2.44 8.79 2.78
N LEU A 121 2.99 7.59 2.64
CA LEU A 121 3.58 7.10 1.40
C LEU A 121 2.56 6.19 0.72
N GLY A 122 1.70 6.79 -0.09
CA GLY A 122 0.76 6.08 -0.95
C GLY A 122 1.51 5.42 -2.09
N VAL A 123 1.62 4.09 -2.04
CA VAL A 123 2.45 3.30 -2.96
C VAL A 123 1.66 2.24 -3.73
N GLY A 124 0.33 2.29 -3.66
CA GLY A 124 -0.56 1.38 -4.37
C GLY A 124 -0.62 1.59 -5.88
N PHE A 125 -1.53 0.88 -6.50
CA PHE A 125 -1.87 0.98 -7.92
C PHE A 125 -3.38 0.77 -8.12
N ALA A 126 -3.90 1.08 -9.29
CA ALA A 126 -5.33 0.93 -9.65
C ALA A 126 -6.29 1.70 -8.74
N ILE A 127 -5.82 2.73 -8.08
CA ILE A 127 -6.59 3.50 -7.11
C ILE A 127 -6.83 4.89 -7.70
N GLY A 128 -8.04 5.12 -8.14
CA GLY A 128 -8.49 6.41 -8.66
C GLY A 128 -8.79 7.37 -7.53
N GLY A 129 -7.79 7.89 -6.83
CA GLY A 129 -8.06 8.72 -5.67
C GLY A 129 -7.37 10.06 -5.64
N LEU A 130 -6.13 10.13 -6.03
CA LEU A 130 -5.42 11.40 -6.15
C LEU A 130 -5.36 11.76 -7.62
N ALA A 131 -6.47 12.34 -8.10
CA ALA A 131 -6.72 12.75 -9.46
C ALA A 131 -5.50 12.60 -10.39
N ASP A 132 -5.51 11.57 -11.21
CA ASP A 132 -4.70 11.41 -12.42
C ASP A 132 -3.18 11.23 -12.25
N GLY A 133 -2.66 11.03 -11.04
CA GLY A 133 -1.21 10.90 -10.85
C GLY A 133 -0.66 9.48 -11.01
N GLY A 134 -1.45 8.46 -10.68
CA GLY A 134 -1.11 7.05 -10.83
C GLY A 134 0.36 6.70 -10.51
N PRO A 135 0.99 5.84 -11.32
CA PRO A 135 2.37 5.40 -11.10
C PRO A 135 3.41 6.52 -11.05
N ALA A 136 3.15 7.68 -11.67
CA ALA A 136 4.08 8.82 -11.69
C ALA A 136 4.29 9.45 -10.29
N ARG A 137 3.32 9.28 -9.38
CA ARG A 137 3.38 9.80 -8.01
C ARG A 137 3.80 8.77 -6.98
N ASN A 138 3.97 7.52 -7.38
CA ASN A 138 4.46 6.47 -6.48
C ASN A 138 6.00 6.54 -6.41
N PRO A 139 6.60 6.97 -5.28
CA PRO A 139 8.04 7.15 -5.19
C PRO A 139 8.82 5.84 -5.37
N LEU A 140 8.24 4.69 -4.96
CA LEU A 140 8.91 3.39 -5.05
C LEU A 140 9.15 2.92 -6.49
N LEU A 141 8.44 3.52 -7.45
CA LEU A 141 8.60 3.19 -8.87
C LEU A 141 9.64 4.07 -9.58
N HIS A 142 10.23 5.03 -8.88
CA HIS A 142 11.16 6.01 -9.44
C HIS A 142 12.48 6.11 -8.68
N LEU A 143 12.73 5.19 -7.75
CA LEU A 143 13.91 5.25 -6.88
C LEU A 143 15.22 5.08 -7.65
N THR A 144 16.18 5.86 -7.23
CA THR A 144 17.61 5.71 -7.53
C THR A 144 18.33 5.40 -6.21
N TYR A 145 19.21 4.43 -6.23
CA TYR A 145 20.03 4.04 -5.09
C TYR A 145 21.47 3.75 -5.57
N GLN A 146 22.45 4.33 -4.91
CA GLN A 146 23.87 4.21 -5.31
C GLN A 146 24.13 4.56 -6.79
N GLY A 147 23.48 5.62 -7.27
CA GLY A 147 23.61 6.10 -8.65
C GLY A 147 22.88 5.26 -9.71
N GLU A 148 22.21 4.19 -9.34
CA GLU A 148 21.44 3.33 -10.26
C GLU A 148 19.95 3.43 -10.04
N LYS A 149 19.17 3.44 -11.14
CA LYS A 149 17.71 3.30 -11.06
C LYS A 149 17.36 1.88 -10.66
N LEU A 150 16.54 1.75 -9.61
CA LEU A 150 15.98 0.48 -9.22
C LEU A 150 14.91 0.01 -10.20
N ARG A 151 14.73 -1.31 -10.32
CA ARG A 151 13.62 -1.88 -11.08
C ARG A 151 12.30 -1.50 -10.42
N ARG A 152 11.33 -1.04 -11.24
CA ARG A 152 10.02 -0.55 -10.80
C ARG A 152 9.21 -1.63 -10.13
N GLY A 153 9.22 -1.63 -8.80
CA GLY A 153 8.49 -2.56 -7.96
C GLY A 153 9.09 -2.63 -6.55
N TYR A 154 8.38 -3.28 -5.67
CA TYR A 154 8.73 -3.36 -4.26
C TYR A 154 8.11 -4.60 -3.60
N ILE A 155 8.62 -4.93 -2.41
CA ILE A 155 8.06 -5.97 -1.53
C ILE A 155 7.78 -5.34 -0.17
N VAL A 156 6.54 -5.49 0.33
CA VAL A 156 6.18 -5.12 1.70
C VAL A 156 6.16 -6.37 2.56
N ARG A 157 6.88 -6.32 3.67
CA ARG A 157 6.93 -7.35 4.70
C ARG A 157 6.49 -6.74 6.03
N SER A 158 6.22 -7.55 7.03
CA SER A 158 5.89 -7.02 8.37
C SER A 158 7.02 -6.22 9.01
N GLN A 159 8.30 -6.44 8.61
CA GLN A 159 9.48 -5.79 9.20
C GLN A 159 10.01 -4.61 8.38
N GLY A 160 9.58 -4.42 7.14
CA GLY A 160 10.14 -3.39 6.27
C GLY A 160 9.72 -3.50 4.82
N LEU A 161 10.21 -2.56 4.07
CA LEU A 161 10.01 -2.41 2.64
C LEU A 161 11.29 -2.75 1.90
N GLU A 162 11.24 -3.62 0.91
CA GLU A 162 12.33 -3.82 -0.04
C GLU A 162 12.01 -3.14 -1.36
N ALA A 163 12.75 -2.09 -1.69
CA ALA A 163 12.60 -1.32 -2.91
C ALA A 163 13.51 -1.85 -4.02
N GLY A 164 12.97 -1.93 -5.23
CA GLY A 164 13.64 -2.55 -6.38
C GLY A 164 13.54 -4.08 -6.36
N LEU A 165 13.20 -4.65 -7.50
CA LEU A 165 13.04 -6.09 -7.66
C LEU A 165 14.24 -6.69 -8.37
N THR A 166 14.71 -7.81 -7.84
CA THR A 166 15.82 -8.60 -8.37
C THR A 166 15.36 -10.05 -8.59
N SER A 167 16.17 -10.84 -9.32
CA SER A 167 15.93 -12.28 -9.42
C SER A 167 15.94 -12.97 -8.05
N ALA A 168 16.83 -12.50 -7.15
CA ALA A 168 17.01 -13.10 -5.83
C ALA A 168 15.84 -12.77 -4.87
N ASN A 169 15.36 -11.51 -4.83
CA ASN A 169 14.33 -11.14 -3.87
C ASN A 169 12.91 -11.52 -4.32
N THR A 170 12.72 -11.82 -5.60
CA THR A 170 11.44 -12.30 -6.17
C THR A 170 11.32 -13.82 -6.17
N ASP A 171 12.35 -14.55 -5.77
CA ASP A 171 12.29 -16.01 -5.67
C ASP A 171 11.27 -16.46 -4.62
N GLY A 172 10.56 -17.55 -4.93
CA GLY A 172 9.54 -18.15 -4.06
C GLY A 172 8.21 -17.40 -4.01
N PHE A 173 8.02 -16.31 -4.76
CA PHE A 173 6.71 -15.67 -4.91
C PHE A 173 5.82 -16.42 -5.90
N ALA A 174 4.55 -16.61 -5.52
CA ALA A 174 3.49 -16.98 -6.45
C ALA A 174 2.86 -15.70 -7.01
N PHE A 175 2.71 -15.63 -8.33
CA PHE A 175 2.32 -14.39 -9.01
C PHE A 175 0.90 -14.42 -9.55
N VAL A 176 0.26 -13.27 -9.54
CA VAL A 176 -1.00 -12.96 -10.23
C VAL A 176 -0.69 -11.92 -11.30
N GLU A 177 -1.05 -12.22 -12.54
CA GLU A 177 -0.91 -11.29 -13.67
C GLU A 177 -2.02 -10.23 -13.62
N LEU A 178 -1.65 -8.97 -13.79
CA LEU A 178 -2.55 -7.83 -13.80
C LEU A 178 -2.92 -7.44 -15.24
N GLN A 179 -4.14 -6.99 -15.41
CA GLN A 179 -4.57 -6.42 -16.70
C GLN A 179 -4.12 -4.96 -16.77
N ARG A 180 -3.70 -4.54 -17.98
CA ARG A 180 -3.36 -3.14 -18.23
C ARG A 180 -4.62 -2.29 -18.19
N ASN A 181 -4.57 -1.17 -17.47
CA ASN A 181 -5.61 -0.17 -17.56
C ASN A 181 -5.46 0.60 -18.88
N ALA A 182 -6.51 0.61 -19.71
CA ALA A 182 -6.48 1.25 -21.01
C ALA A 182 -6.52 2.80 -20.91
N ASP A 183 -7.04 3.33 -19.80
CA ASP A 183 -7.32 4.76 -19.64
C ASP A 183 -6.15 5.53 -19.03
N ASN A 184 -5.18 4.82 -18.43
CA ASN A 184 -4.00 5.44 -17.82
C ASN A 184 -2.78 4.50 -17.92
N ASP A 185 -1.61 4.96 -17.48
CA ASP A 185 -0.37 4.17 -17.49
C ASP A 185 -0.23 3.28 -16.25
N ASP A 186 -1.33 2.66 -15.82
CA ASP A 186 -1.42 1.83 -14.62
C ASP A 186 -1.98 0.44 -14.93
N TRP A 187 -2.13 -0.38 -13.90
CA TRP A 187 -2.70 -1.72 -13.92
C TRP A 187 -4.06 -1.73 -13.24
N MET A 188 -4.89 -2.70 -13.56
CA MET A 188 -6.18 -2.93 -12.91
C MET A 188 -6.00 -3.79 -11.65
N GLN A 189 -6.87 -3.61 -10.67
CA GLN A 189 -6.93 -4.53 -9.52
C GLN A 189 -7.20 -5.96 -9.97
N PRO A 190 -6.51 -6.96 -9.42
CA PRO A 190 -6.82 -8.36 -9.68
C PRO A 190 -8.16 -8.73 -9.06
N MET A 191 -8.73 -9.84 -9.51
CA MET A 191 -9.86 -10.45 -8.83
C MET A 191 -9.37 -11.34 -7.69
N GLY A 192 -10.10 -11.34 -6.59
CA GLY A 192 -9.95 -12.28 -5.49
C GLY A 192 -11.30 -12.89 -5.14
N THR A 193 -11.29 -14.09 -4.57
CA THR A 193 -12.50 -14.77 -4.11
C THR A 193 -12.63 -14.62 -2.61
N LEU A 194 -13.75 -14.04 -2.16
CA LEU A 194 -14.18 -14.04 -0.77
C LEU A 194 -14.96 -15.33 -0.48
N GLY A 195 -14.50 -16.12 0.47
CA GLY A 195 -15.19 -17.29 1.01
C GLY A 195 -15.65 -17.05 2.45
N LEU A 196 -16.90 -17.38 2.74
CA LEU A 196 -17.51 -17.37 4.09
C LEU A 196 -18.25 -18.69 4.33
N PRO A 197 -18.64 -19.04 5.59
CA PRO A 197 -19.41 -20.24 5.90
C PRO A 197 -20.70 -20.38 5.06
N ASN A 198 -21.24 -21.59 5.02
CA ASN A 198 -22.43 -21.99 4.27
C ASN A 198 -22.28 -21.83 2.75
N ASP A 199 -21.10 -22.21 2.24
CA ASP A 199 -20.75 -22.20 0.81
C ASP A 199 -20.90 -20.83 0.14
N PHE A 200 -20.85 -19.74 0.93
CA PHE A 200 -20.83 -18.41 0.37
C PHE A 200 -19.48 -18.13 -0.28
N SER A 201 -19.51 -17.82 -1.56
CA SER A 201 -18.31 -17.51 -2.35
C SER A 201 -18.64 -16.46 -3.40
N VAL A 202 -17.78 -15.44 -3.54
CA VAL A 202 -17.96 -14.38 -4.53
C VAL A 202 -16.62 -13.82 -4.98
N ASP A 203 -16.47 -13.56 -6.29
CA ASP A 203 -15.29 -12.95 -6.88
C ASP A 203 -15.46 -11.43 -6.92
N LEU A 204 -14.46 -10.71 -6.42
CA LEU A 204 -14.48 -9.26 -6.25
C LEU A 204 -13.10 -8.67 -6.58
N PRO A 205 -13.00 -7.42 -7.03
CA PRO A 205 -11.72 -6.71 -7.10
C PRO A 205 -11.01 -6.74 -5.75
N LEU A 206 -9.72 -7.08 -5.77
CA LEU A 206 -8.90 -7.28 -4.57
C LEU A 206 -7.89 -6.15 -4.42
N LEU A 207 -7.95 -5.47 -3.29
CA LEU A 207 -6.99 -4.46 -2.85
C LEU A 207 -6.23 -4.95 -1.62
N ILE A 208 -4.90 -4.98 -1.71
CA ILE A 208 -4.03 -5.15 -0.56
C ILE A 208 -3.73 -3.76 0.00
N ASP A 209 -4.20 -3.46 1.19
CA ASP A 209 -4.16 -2.11 1.77
C ASP A 209 -3.46 -2.11 3.12
N THR A 210 -2.23 -1.64 3.15
CA THR A 210 -1.45 -1.54 4.39
C THR A 210 -1.78 -0.28 5.20
N GLY A 211 -2.57 0.66 4.66
CA GLY A 211 -2.95 1.91 5.31
C GLY A 211 -4.07 1.75 6.36
N VAL A 212 -4.77 0.60 6.40
CA VAL A 212 -5.87 0.38 7.34
C VAL A 212 -5.73 -0.93 8.10
N PRO A 213 -6.09 -0.99 9.41
CA PRO A 213 -6.05 -2.23 10.20
C PRO A 213 -7.30 -3.10 10.00
N GLU A 214 -8.40 -2.55 9.48
CA GLU A 214 -9.64 -3.27 9.23
C GLU A 214 -9.62 -3.92 7.83
N MET A 215 -10.41 -4.98 7.67
CA MET A 215 -10.82 -5.48 6.36
C MET A 215 -12.14 -4.81 5.96
N LEU A 216 -12.22 -4.31 4.72
CA LEU A 216 -13.43 -3.72 4.18
C LEU A 216 -13.97 -4.58 3.05
N LEU A 217 -15.21 -5.04 3.18
CA LEU A 217 -15.91 -5.85 2.19
C LEU A 217 -17.02 -5.01 1.54
N TRP A 218 -16.79 -4.57 0.31
CA TRP A 218 -17.80 -3.84 -0.45
C TRP A 218 -18.71 -4.83 -1.17
N LEU A 219 -19.90 -5.00 -0.60
CA LEU A 219 -20.99 -5.78 -1.17
C LEU A 219 -22.32 -5.05 -0.94
N SER A 220 -23.18 -5.07 -1.95
CA SER A 220 -24.52 -4.55 -1.75
C SER A 220 -25.28 -5.38 -0.70
N PRO A 221 -26.17 -4.81 0.10
CA PRO A 221 -26.94 -5.55 1.11
C PRO A 221 -27.65 -6.80 0.58
N ALA A 222 -28.05 -6.79 -0.70
CA ALA A 222 -28.73 -7.91 -1.34
C ALA A 222 -27.78 -9.09 -1.66
N ASP A 223 -26.50 -8.81 -1.84
CA ASP A 223 -25.48 -9.80 -2.23
C ASP A 223 -24.73 -10.37 -1.02
N ARG A 224 -24.98 -9.85 0.19
CA ARG A 224 -24.38 -10.35 1.44
C ARG A 224 -24.99 -11.69 1.86
N PRO A 225 -24.26 -12.48 2.67
CA PRO A 225 -24.81 -13.70 3.25
C PRO A 225 -26.14 -13.45 3.96
N SER A 226 -27.02 -14.47 3.95
CA SER A 226 -28.31 -14.40 4.63
C SER A 226 -28.17 -13.95 6.09
N GLY A 227 -28.98 -12.97 6.49
CA GLY A 227 -28.92 -12.35 7.82
C GLY A 227 -27.93 -11.18 7.98
N SER A 228 -27.10 -10.91 6.98
CA SER A 228 -26.08 -9.82 7.04
C SER A 228 -26.50 -8.53 6.32
N ALA A 229 -27.66 -8.47 5.70
CA ALA A 229 -28.08 -7.33 4.87
C ALA A 229 -28.02 -5.97 5.61
N ASN A 230 -28.37 -5.93 6.89
CA ASN A 230 -28.37 -4.71 7.73
C ASN A 230 -27.15 -4.64 8.66
N ALA A 231 -26.22 -5.59 8.62
CA ALA A 231 -25.05 -5.58 9.47
C ALA A 231 -24.03 -4.55 8.96
N THR A 232 -23.34 -3.89 9.87
CA THR A 232 -22.19 -3.02 9.57
C THR A 232 -20.87 -3.77 9.60
N GLN A 233 -20.82 -4.91 10.30
CA GLN A 233 -19.64 -5.75 10.44
C GLN A 233 -20.00 -7.23 10.30
N VAL A 234 -19.02 -8.04 9.92
CA VAL A 234 -19.09 -9.50 10.03
C VAL A 234 -19.02 -9.87 11.51
N ALA A 235 -19.94 -10.76 11.96
CA ALA A 235 -19.97 -11.18 13.37
C ALA A 235 -18.66 -11.87 13.78
N ALA A 236 -18.32 -11.79 15.06
CA ALA A 236 -17.18 -12.55 15.61
C ALA A 236 -17.40 -14.07 15.48
N GLY A 237 -16.32 -14.83 15.32
CA GLY A 237 -16.36 -16.27 15.18
C GLY A 237 -16.64 -16.77 13.75
N VAL A 238 -16.72 -15.89 12.77
CA VAL A 238 -16.92 -16.26 11.36
C VAL A 238 -15.56 -16.51 10.70
N ALA A 239 -15.40 -17.68 10.08
CA ALA A 239 -14.24 -17.98 9.25
C ALA A 239 -14.32 -17.18 7.94
N VAL A 240 -13.23 -16.48 7.61
CA VAL A 240 -13.08 -15.70 6.38
C VAL A 240 -11.90 -16.27 5.61
N THR A 241 -12.07 -16.46 4.32
CA THR A 241 -10.99 -16.85 3.41
C THR A 241 -10.98 -15.93 2.20
N ILE A 242 -9.81 -15.40 1.89
CA ILE A 242 -9.55 -14.65 0.65
C ILE A 242 -8.53 -15.45 -0.16
N THR A 243 -8.84 -15.70 -1.41
CA THR A 243 -7.90 -16.34 -2.35
C THR A 243 -7.67 -15.45 -3.55
N ALA A 244 -6.46 -15.49 -4.11
CA ALA A 244 -6.15 -14.89 -5.40
C ALA A 244 -5.60 -15.98 -6.32
N PRO A 245 -6.12 -16.13 -7.55
CA PRO A 245 -5.71 -17.20 -8.46
C PRO A 245 -4.31 -16.95 -9.03
N ALA A 246 -3.46 -17.98 -9.09
CA ALA A 246 -2.19 -17.92 -9.83
C ALA A 246 -2.19 -18.85 -11.05
N ALA A 247 -2.51 -20.09 -10.80
CA ALA A 247 -2.55 -21.14 -11.83
C ALA A 247 -3.75 -22.06 -11.53
N PRO A 248 -4.17 -22.91 -12.48
CA PRO A 248 -5.43 -23.65 -12.39
C PRO A 248 -5.60 -24.53 -11.13
N ASN A 249 -4.53 -24.80 -10.39
CA ASN A 249 -4.55 -25.78 -9.31
C ASN A 249 -3.99 -25.29 -7.95
N ALA A 250 -3.51 -24.04 -7.86
CA ALA A 250 -3.04 -23.48 -6.58
C ALA A 250 -3.25 -21.97 -6.56
N PRO A 251 -3.86 -21.38 -5.52
CA PRO A 251 -3.97 -19.95 -5.38
C PRO A 251 -2.58 -19.33 -5.13
N ALA A 252 -2.34 -18.13 -5.70
CA ALA A 252 -1.17 -17.33 -5.36
C ALA A 252 -1.24 -16.83 -3.92
N LEU A 253 -2.44 -16.54 -3.45
CA LEU A 253 -2.76 -16.14 -2.08
C LEU A 253 -3.84 -17.07 -1.51
N GLN A 254 -3.62 -17.51 -0.28
CA GLN A 254 -4.66 -18.03 0.60
C GLN A 254 -4.51 -17.34 1.96
N TYR A 255 -5.39 -16.40 2.23
CA TYR A 255 -5.44 -15.64 3.48
C TYR A 255 -6.70 -16.03 4.24
N SER A 256 -6.55 -16.62 5.42
CA SER A 256 -7.67 -17.16 6.22
C SER A 256 -7.50 -16.80 7.68
N PHE A 257 -8.59 -16.45 8.34
CA PHE A 257 -8.64 -16.13 9.77
C PHE A 257 -10.08 -16.33 10.30
N VAL A 258 -10.23 -16.21 11.62
CA VAL A 258 -11.55 -16.14 12.27
C VAL A 258 -11.76 -14.73 12.81
N THR A 259 -12.89 -14.11 12.47
CA THR A 259 -13.21 -12.74 12.91
C THR A 259 -13.28 -12.64 14.43
N GLY A 260 -12.65 -11.60 15.00
CA GLY A 260 -12.62 -11.35 16.42
C GLY A 260 -11.65 -12.24 17.23
N ASP A 261 -10.83 -13.06 16.56
CA ASP A 261 -9.75 -13.80 17.23
C ASP A 261 -8.55 -12.87 17.46
N ALA A 262 -8.48 -12.28 18.65
CA ALA A 262 -7.39 -11.39 19.02
C ALA A 262 -6.03 -12.10 19.22
N THR A 263 -5.99 -13.42 19.16
CA THR A 263 -4.74 -14.19 19.28
C THR A 263 -4.11 -14.52 17.94
N ASP A 264 -4.87 -14.39 16.85
CA ASP A 264 -4.38 -14.57 15.48
C ASP A 264 -3.91 -13.23 14.90
N PRO A 265 -2.60 -13.03 14.66
CA PRO A 265 -2.10 -11.80 14.06
C PRO A 265 -2.61 -11.57 12.63
N ALA A 266 -3.12 -12.59 11.97
CA ALA A 266 -3.74 -12.50 10.65
C ALA A 266 -5.18 -11.98 10.71
N ALA A 267 -5.84 -12.02 11.88
CA ALA A 267 -7.19 -11.51 12.03
C ALA A 267 -7.18 -9.96 12.10
N PRO A 268 -7.88 -9.26 11.18
CA PRO A 268 -8.06 -7.81 11.27
C PRO A 268 -8.79 -7.39 12.53
N SER A 269 -8.60 -6.15 12.98
CA SER A 269 -9.30 -5.58 14.14
C SER A 269 -10.82 -5.62 13.98
N ALA A 270 -11.31 -5.47 12.74
CA ALA A 270 -12.70 -5.61 12.35
C ALA A 270 -12.80 -6.05 10.87
N VAL A 271 -13.91 -6.68 10.52
CA VAL A 271 -14.30 -6.93 9.12
C VAL A 271 -15.62 -6.20 8.87
N GLU A 272 -15.57 -5.15 8.06
CA GLU A 272 -16.69 -4.23 7.89
C GLU A 272 -17.38 -4.43 6.54
N TRP A 273 -18.71 -4.39 6.57
CA TRP A 273 -19.51 -4.32 5.37
C TRP A 273 -19.64 -2.88 4.86
N ARG A 274 -19.35 -2.69 3.61
CA ARG A 274 -19.52 -1.42 2.88
C ARG A 274 -20.41 -1.62 1.66
N ASN A 275 -21.03 -0.57 1.15
CA ASN A 275 -21.78 -0.62 -0.10
C ASN A 275 -20.80 -0.42 -1.27
N GLY A 276 -20.88 -1.27 -2.28
CA GLY A 276 -20.00 -1.20 -3.45
C GLY A 276 -19.61 -2.58 -3.94
N THR A 277 -18.43 -2.71 -4.53
CA THR A 277 -17.89 -3.97 -5.04
C THR A 277 -16.38 -4.01 -4.80
N GLY A 278 -15.90 -4.94 -3.97
CA GLY A 278 -14.46 -5.09 -3.72
C GLY A 278 -14.11 -5.73 -2.38
N ILE A 279 -12.87 -6.11 -2.25
CA ILE A 279 -12.21 -6.58 -1.03
C ILE A 279 -11.01 -5.67 -0.78
N ASN A 280 -10.97 -5.03 0.39
CA ASN A 280 -9.77 -4.42 0.93
C ASN A 280 -9.33 -5.28 2.12
N THR A 281 -8.14 -5.87 2.03
CA THR A 281 -7.69 -6.85 3.03
C THR A 281 -7.28 -6.23 4.35
N GLY A 282 -7.02 -4.92 4.37
CA GLY A 282 -6.27 -4.31 5.46
C GLY A 282 -4.84 -4.87 5.53
N ARG A 283 -4.07 -4.40 6.53
CA ARG A 283 -2.64 -4.73 6.69
C ARG A 283 -2.36 -6.09 7.34
N HIS A 284 -3.35 -6.70 8.00
CA HIS A 284 -3.17 -7.98 8.72
C HIS A 284 -2.83 -9.17 7.81
N ILE A 285 -3.08 -9.05 6.50
CA ILE A 285 -2.62 -10.02 5.49
C ILE A 285 -1.11 -10.25 5.55
N LEU A 286 -0.31 -9.25 5.96
CA LEU A 286 1.15 -9.37 6.08
C LEU A 286 1.60 -10.32 7.21
N ALA A 287 0.70 -10.76 8.09
CA ALA A 287 0.98 -11.88 8.98
C ALA A 287 1.00 -13.23 8.24
N SER A 288 0.33 -13.31 7.10
CA SER A 288 0.18 -14.54 6.30
C SER A 288 1.05 -14.54 5.05
N ALA A 289 1.40 -13.38 4.50
CA ALA A 289 2.16 -13.29 3.26
C ALA A 289 2.98 -12.01 3.15
N ASP A 290 4.21 -12.12 2.62
CA ASP A 290 4.90 -10.99 2.00
C ASP A 290 4.13 -10.57 0.75
N TYR A 291 3.97 -9.27 0.52
CA TYR A 291 3.29 -8.71 -0.64
C TYR A 291 4.28 -8.04 -1.59
N LEU A 292 4.23 -8.41 -2.87
CA LEU A 292 5.07 -7.87 -3.94
C LEU A 292 4.21 -7.18 -5.00
N TYR A 293 4.67 -6.02 -5.47
CA TYR A 293 4.16 -5.36 -6.67
C TYR A 293 5.28 -5.13 -7.70
N ASP A 294 5.14 -5.72 -8.88
CA ASP A 294 6.03 -5.55 -10.04
C ASP A 294 5.33 -4.69 -11.10
N ALA A 295 5.50 -3.38 -10.99
CA ALA A 295 4.91 -2.43 -11.93
C ALA A 295 5.49 -2.54 -13.34
N ALA A 296 6.71 -3.06 -13.48
CA ALA A 296 7.36 -3.22 -14.78
C ALA A 296 6.76 -4.36 -15.59
N ARG A 297 6.28 -5.42 -14.91
CA ARG A 297 5.68 -6.60 -15.55
C ARG A 297 4.16 -6.67 -15.42
N GLY A 298 3.55 -5.85 -14.56
CA GLY A 298 2.13 -5.94 -14.26
C GLY A 298 1.79 -7.19 -13.47
N MET A 299 2.46 -7.37 -12.36
CA MET A 299 2.24 -8.52 -11.49
C MET A 299 2.15 -8.09 -10.03
N ILE A 300 1.31 -8.76 -9.27
CA ILE A 300 1.47 -8.84 -7.82
C ILE A 300 1.93 -10.24 -7.45
N GLY A 301 2.55 -10.37 -6.30
CA GLY A 301 3.04 -11.66 -5.81
C GLY A 301 2.85 -11.82 -4.32
N PHE A 302 2.73 -13.08 -3.91
CA PHE A 302 2.61 -13.45 -2.50
C PHE A 302 3.58 -14.58 -2.18
N ARG A 303 4.17 -14.51 -0.99
CA ARG A 303 5.05 -15.53 -0.48
C ARG A 303 4.84 -15.66 1.03
N SER A 304 4.83 -16.89 1.56
CA SER A 304 4.79 -17.10 3.02
C SER A 304 5.93 -16.31 3.70
N PRO A 305 5.66 -15.60 4.79
CA PRO A 305 6.69 -14.87 5.51
C PRO A 305 7.83 -15.82 5.91
N ALA A 306 9.07 -15.32 5.84
CA ALA A 306 10.18 -16.08 6.39
C ALA A 306 9.96 -16.27 7.89
N THR A 307 9.98 -17.50 8.36
CA THR A 307 9.95 -17.79 9.80
C THR A 307 11.20 -17.14 10.42
N SER A 308 10.99 -16.16 11.30
CA SER A 308 12.06 -15.62 12.13
C SER A 308 12.61 -16.77 12.97
N GLY A 309 13.81 -17.23 12.61
CA GLY A 309 14.56 -18.23 13.38
C GLY A 309 15.10 -17.66 14.69
#